data_4c1b4afc1ec527a267b3f488ef3ad412
#
_entry.id   4c1b4afc1ec527a267b3f488ef3ad412
#
_cell.length_a   1.000
_cell.length_b   1.000
_cell.length_c   1.000
_cell.angle_alpha   90.00
_cell.angle_beta   90.00
_cell.angle_gamma   90.00
#
_symmetry.space_group_name_H-M   'P 1'
#
loop_
_entity.id
_entity.type
_entity.pdbx_description
1 polymer ?
#
loop_
_entity_poly.entity_id
_entity_poly.type
_entity_poly.pdbx_seq_one_letter_code
_entity_poly.pdbx_strand_id
1 'polypeptide(L)'
;MLRRTYALAIVLALAACGKDNKPPQQAAATNPLLNPQSPALQAKAPETFNARFETSAGAFTVQVTRAWAPGGADRFYNLVKNGFFDGTRFFRVVPGFVVQFGLSGDPAISARWHLASIPDDPVQQHNTRGTITFATAGPNTRTTQLFINFADNLNLDGMGFSPFGKVVDGMGVVDRIYSGYGERPDQGLIEGRGTAYLAAQFPKLDTIAKATIVP
;
A
#
# COMPACT_ATOMS: atom_id res chain seq x y z
N MET A 1 42.19 -22.89 -86.44
CA MET A 1 42.17 -21.70 -85.61
C MET A 1 40.86 -21.58 -84.92
N LEU A 2 40.80 -21.98 -83.63
CA LEU A 2 39.56 -22.04 -82.87
C LEU A 2 39.53 -20.81 -81.90
N ARG A 3 38.57 -19.95 -82.10
CA ARG A 3 38.32 -18.81 -81.19
C ARG A 3 37.36 -19.30 -80.09
N ARG A 4 37.85 -19.34 -78.83
CA ARG A 4 36.99 -19.57 -77.61
C ARG A 4 36.47 -18.22 -77.13
N THR A 5 35.16 -18.07 -77.16
CA THR A 5 34.41 -16.97 -76.49
C THR A 5 34.11 -17.34 -75.06
N TYR A 6 34.58 -16.53 -74.10
CA TYR A 6 34.23 -16.68 -72.71
C TYR A 6 32.97 -15.80 -72.41
N ALA A 7 31.91 -16.45 -71.97
CA ALA A 7 30.72 -15.77 -71.47
C ALA A 7 30.92 -15.44 -70.00
N LEU A 8 30.82 -14.15 -69.66
CA LEU A 8 30.93 -13.62 -68.33
C LEU A 8 29.52 -13.68 -67.68
N ALA A 9 29.29 -14.57 -66.75
CA ALA A 9 28.02 -14.64 -65.97
C ALA A 9 28.06 -13.65 -64.82
N ILE A 10 27.24 -12.59 -64.88
CA ILE A 10 27.04 -11.63 -63.79
C ILE A 10 26.04 -12.24 -62.83
N VAL A 11 26.45 -12.60 -61.60
CA VAL A 11 25.57 -13.00 -60.52
C VAL A 11 25.10 -11.77 -59.79
N LEU A 12 23.80 -11.41 -59.95
CA LEU A 12 23.15 -10.37 -59.17
C LEU A 12 22.81 -10.95 -57.78
N ALA A 13 23.51 -10.51 -56.75
CA ALA A 13 23.15 -10.77 -55.35
C ALA A 13 22.00 -9.85 -54.92
N LEU A 14 20.80 -10.38 -54.81
CA LEU A 14 19.67 -9.68 -54.15
C LEU A 14 19.91 -9.67 -52.65
N ALA A 15 20.27 -8.53 -52.08
CA ALA A 15 20.27 -8.29 -50.66
C ALA A 15 18.81 -8.17 -50.15
N ALA A 16 18.30 -9.25 -49.58
CA ALA A 16 17.03 -9.24 -48.85
C ALA A 16 17.22 -8.51 -47.49
N CYS A 17 16.79 -7.24 -47.39
CA CYS A 17 16.63 -6.57 -46.12
C CYS A 17 15.49 -7.26 -45.33
N GLY A 18 15.83 -8.20 -44.49
CA GLY A 18 14.92 -8.73 -43.47
C GLY A 18 14.62 -7.63 -42.46
N LYS A 19 13.39 -7.11 -42.48
CA LYS A 19 12.87 -6.31 -41.37
C LYS A 19 12.66 -7.27 -40.20
N ASP A 20 13.52 -7.18 -39.20
CA ASP A 20 13.32 -7.83 -37.90
C ASP A 20 12.06 -7.27 -37.26
N ASN A 21 10.92 -7.89 -37.52
CA ASN A 21 9.69 -7.70 -36.78
C ASN A 21 9.81 -8.42 -35.42
N LYS A 22 10.68 -7.90 -34.53
CA LYS A 22 10.63 -8.28 -33.12
C LYS A 22 9.32 -7.71 -32.56
N PRO A 23 8.38 -8.54 -32.06
CA PRO A 23 7.17 -8.03 -31.45
C PRO A 23 7.57 -7.08 -30.31
N PRO A 24 6.84 -5.98 -30.08
CA PRO A 24 7.14 -5.07 -28.98
C PRO A 24 7.18 -5.89 -27.70
N GLN A 25 8.34 -5.94 -27.07
CA GLN A 25 8.53 -6.60 -25.79
C GLN A 25 7.66 -5.83 -24.80
N GLN A 26 6.52 -6.43 -24.45
CA GLN A 26 5.59 -5.86 -23.47
C GLN A 26 6.39 -5.64 -22.20
N ALA A 27 6.69 -4.38 -21.88
CA ALA A 27 7.40 -4.04 -20.66
C ALA A 27 6.62 -4.67 -19.51
N ALA A 28 7.27 -5.55 -18.76
CA ALA A 28 6.67 -6.15 -17.58
C ALA A 28 6.16 -4.98 -16.72
N ALA A 29 4.86 -4.99 -16.41
CA ALA A 29 4.24 -3.93 -15.64
C ALA A 29 5.01 -3.80 -14.32
N THR A 30 5.77 -2.72 -14.19
CA THR A 30 6.53 -2.46 -12.96
C THR A 30 5.55 -2.25 -11.83
N ASN A 31 5.76 -2.93 -10.70
CA ASN A 31 4.92 -2.75 -9.51
C ASN A 31 4.89 -1.26 -9.11
N PRO A 32 3.72 -0.58 -9.19
CA PRO A 32 3.62 0.85 -8.92
C PRO A 32 4.02 1.20 -7.49
N LEU A 33 3.94 0.26 -6.55
CA LEU A 33 4.34 0.45 -5.15
C LEU A 33 5.84 0.68 -4.96
N LEU A 34 6.68 0.36 -5.95
CA LEU A 34 8.11 0.68 -5.93
C LEU A 34 8.42 2.15 -6.26
N ASN A 35 7.41 2.92 -6.70
CA ASN A 35 7.54 4.35 -6.98
C ASN A 35 6.35 5.11 -6.41
N PRO A 36 6.43 5.70 -5.21
CA PRO A 36 5.35 6.47 -4.60
C PRO A 36 4.83 7.64 -5.45
N GLN A 37 5.62 8.11 -6.42
CA GLN A 37 5.24 9.16 -7.37
C GLN A 37 4.59 8.60 -8.66
N SER A 38 4.37 7.30 -8.75
CA SER A 38 3.71 6.67 -9.90
C SER A 38 2.34 7.32 -10.15
N PRO A 39 1.98 7.64 -11.42
CA PRO A 39 0.63 8.14 -11.76
C PRO A 39 -0.50 7.23 -11.27
N ALA A 40 -0.26 5.92 -11.16
CA ALA A 40 -1.22 4.95 -10.61
C ALA A 40 -1.57 5.19 -9.12
N LEU A 41 -0.75 5.98 -8.41
CA LEU A 41 -0.88 6.28 -6.98
C LEU A 41 -1.28 7.74 -6.71
N GLN A 42 -1.71 8.48 -7.74
CA GLN A 42 -2.03 9.92 -7.65
C GLN A 42 -3.52 10.21 -7.93
N ALA A 43 -4.39 9.20 -7.91
CA ALA A 43 -5.81 9.42 -8.13
C ALA A 43 -6.42 10.18 -6.94
N LYS A 44 -7.29 11.15 -7.24
CA LYS A 44 -8.18 11.74 -6.24
C LYS A 44 -9.22 10.69 -5.84
N ALA A 45 -9.42 10.49 -4.54
CA ALA A 45 -10.43 9.58 -4.03
C ALA A 45 -11.85 10.12 -4.29
N PRO A 46 -12.87 9.23 -4.38
CA PRO A 46 -14.27 9.65 -4.29
C PRO A 46 -14.55 10.38 -2.98
N GLU A 47 -15.61 11.20 -2.95
CA GLU A 47 -16.01 11.94 -1.74
C GLU A 47 -16.37 11.00 -0.59
N THR A 48 -16.95 9.86 -0.90
CA THR A 48 -17.18 8.75 0.04
C THR A 48 -16.92 7.44 -0.67
N PHE A 49 -16.24 6.50 0.01
CA PHE A 49 -16.03 5.14 -0.49
C PHE A 49 -15.84 4.17 0.67
N ASN A 50 -16.03 2.88 0.38
CA ASN A 50 -15.78 1.82 1.34
C ASN A 50 -14.51 1.05 0.97
N ALA A 51 -13.74 0.68 1.99
CA ALA A 51 -12.60 -0.24 1.87
C ALA A 51 -12.88 -1.47 2.74
N ARG A 52 -12.98 -2.65 2.11
CA ARG A 52 -13.15 -3.93 2.77
C ARG A 52 -11.79 -4.56 3.02
N PHE A 53 -11.56 -4.97 4.25
CA PHE A 53 -10.38 -5.70 4.69
C PHE A 53 -10.76 -7.16 4.99
N GLU A 54 -10.11 -8.09 4.33
CA GLU A 54 -10.16 -9.52 4.62
C GLU A 54 -8.93 -9.88 5.44
N THR A 55 -9.13 -10.36 6.66
CA THR A 55 -8.03 -10.63 7.60
C THR A 55 -8.12 -12.05 8.17
N SER A 56 -7.05 -12.51 8.80
CA SER A 56 -7.04 -13.78 9.53
C SER A 56 -8.02 -13.80 10.72
N ALA A 57 -8.40 -12.63 11.28
CA ALA A 57 -9.38 -12.49 12.35
C ALA A 57 -10.83 -12.41 11.84
N GLY A 58 -11.05 -12.26 10.53
CA GLY A 58 -12.34 -12.04 9.87
C GLY A 58 -12.32 -10.82 8.97
N ALA A 59 -13.47 -10.38 8.50
CA ALA A 59 -13.58 -9.22 7.62
C ALA A 59 -14.17 -8.00 8.35
N PHE A 60 -13.72 -6.81 7.97
CA PHE A 60 -14.33 -5.54 8.39
C PHE A 60 -14.32 -4.53 7.24
N THR A 61 -15.17 -3.51 7.35
CA THR A 61 -15.30 -2.46 6.32
C THR A 61 -15.09 -1.09 6.94
N VAL A 62 -14.24 -0.30 6.31
CA VAL A 62 -14.01 1.12 6.64
C VAL A 62 -14.72 1.97 5.61
N GLN A 63 -15.60 2.87 6.05
CA GLN A 63 -16.11 3.95 5.22
C GLN A 63 -15.20 5.17 5.37
N VAL A 64 -14.75 5.71 4.26
CA VAL A 64 -13.95 6.93 4.18
C VAL A 64 -14.82 8.09 3.75
N THR A 65 -14.70 9.23 4.42
CA THR A 65 -15.27 10.51 4.03
C THR A 65 -14.13 11.46 3.71
N ARG A 66 -13.90 11.71 2.43
CA ARG A 66 -12.74 12.46 1.93
C ARG A 66 -12.64 13.86 2.57
N ALA A 67 -13.79 14.53 2.78
CA ALA A 67 -13.83 15.86 3.40
C ALA A 67 -13.24 15.92 4.81
N TRP A 68 -13.16 14.80 5.54
CA TRP A 68 -12.60 14.78 6.90
C TRP A 68 -11.09 15.02 6.92
N ALA A 69 -10.35 14.41 5.98
CA ALA A 69 -8.91 14.57 5.84
C ALA A 69 -8.53 14.22 4.38
N PRO A 70 -8.63 15.19 3.44
CA PRO A 70 -8.51 14.92 2.01
C PRO A 70 -7.19 14.29 1.58
N GLY A 71 -6.06 14.75 2.12
CA GLY A 71 -4.74 14.21 1.82
C GLY A 71 -4.59 12.76 2.28
N GLY A 72 -5.06 12.46 3.50
CA GLY A 72 -5.09 11.11 4.06
C GLY A 72 -6.01 10.18 3.26
N ALA A 73 -7.22 10.63 2.92
CA ALA A 73 -8.18 9.86 2.15
C ALA A 73 -7.66 9.50 0.75
N ASP A 74 -7.05 10.46 0.04
CA ASP A 74 -6.45 10.23 -1.28
C ASP A 74 -5.28 9.24 -1.19
N ARG A 75 -4.40 9.38 -0.19
CA ARG A 75 -3.31 8.44 0.07
C ARG A 75 -3.84 7.03 0.36
N PHE A 76 -4.78 6.89 1.26
CA PHE A 76 -5.37 5.60 1.62
C PHE A 76 -6.05 4.92 0.43
N TYR A 77 -6.85 5.66 -0.36
CA TYR A 77 -7.51 5.15 -1.56
C TYR A 77 -6.51 4.53 -2.55
N ASN A 78 -5.42 5.25 -2.84
CA ASN A 78 -4.39 4.79 -3.76
C ASN A 78 -3.63 3.57 -3.22
N LEU A 79 -3.34 3.52 -1.93
CA LEU A 79 -2.70 2.38 -1.29
C LEU A 79 -3.57 1.12 -1.37
N VAL A 80 -4.87 1.23 -1.03
CA VAL A 80 -5.82 0.09 -1.13
C VAL A 80 -5.96 -0.36 -2.57
N LYS A 81 -6.19 0.57 -3.50
CA LYS A 81 -6.40 0.27 -4.93
C LYS A 81 -5.22 -0.46 -5.57
N ASN A 82 -4.01 -0.22 -5.09
CA ASN A 82 -2.79 -0.84 -5.61
C ASN A 82 -2.28 -2.01 -4.74
N GLY A 83 -3.08 -2.51 -3.77
CA GLY A 83 -2.77 -3.69 -2.98
C GLY A 83 -1.65 -3.51 -1.96
N PHE A 84 -1.37 -2.28 -1.52
CA PHE A 84 -0.29 -2.01 -0.55
C PHE A 84 -0.47 -2.76 0.78
N PHE A 85 -1.71 -2.92 1.23
CA PHE A 85 -2.00 -3.56 2.52
C PHE A 85 -2.05 -5.08 2.45
N ASP A 86 -2.04 -5.68 1.25
CA ASP A 86 -2.10 -7.12 1.08
C ASP A 86 -0.85 -7.79 1.68
N GLY A 87 -1.06 -8.77 2.56
CA GLY A 87 0.02 -9.45 3.29
C GLY A 87 0.60 -8.67 4.48
N THR A 88 0.18 -7.42 4.74
CA THR A 88 0.64 -6.66 5.92
C THR A 88 0.05 -7.20 7.21
N ARG A 89 0.68 -6.89 8.35
CA ARG A 89 0.24 -7.38 9.66
C ARG A 89 -0.14 -6.24 10.59
N PHE A 90 -1.01 -6.55 11.54
CA PHE A 90 -1.32 -5.67 12.67
C PHE A 90 -0.18 -5.80 13.70
N PHE A 91 0.86 -5.00 13.53
CA PHE A 91 2.11 -5.15 14.26
C PHE A 91 2.12 -4.54 15.66
N ARG A 92 1.17 -3.64 15.96
CA ARG A 92 1.04 -3.00 17.29
C ARG A 92 -0.44 -3.02 17.69
N VAL A 93 -0.76 -3.71 18.76
CA VAL A 93 -2.14 -3.85 19.27
C VAL A 93 -2.15 -3.56 20.75
N VAL A 94 -2.72 -2.41 21.14
CA VAL A 94 -2.81 -1.95 22.52
C VAL A 94 -4.29 -1.94 22.92
N PRO A 95 -4.77 -2.92 23.68
CA PRO A 95 -6.16 -3.02 24.11
C PRO A 95 -6.63 -1.74 24.80
N GLY A 96 -7.83 -1.28 24.44
CA GLY A 96 -8.40 -0.04 24.99
C GLY A 96 -7.80 1.25 24.39
N PHE A 97 -6.85 1.12 23.47
CA PHE A 97 -6.23 2.26 22.79
C PHE A 97 -6.37 2.12 21.26
N VAL A 98 -5.42 1.47 20.59
CA VAL A 98 -5.41 1.38 19.11
C VAL A 98 -4.91 0.03 18.62
N VAL A 99 -5.26 -0.30 17.37
CA VAL A 99 -4.60 -1.32 16.54
C VAL A 99 -3.94 -0.65 15.33
N GLN A 100 -2.64 -0.87 15.15
CA GLN A 100 -1.81 -0.20 14.15
C GLN A 100 -1.26 -1.20 13.12
N PHE A 101 -1.26 -0.78 11.84
CA PHE A 101 -0.80 -1.55 10.69
C PHE A 101 -0.28 -0.63 9.58
N GLY A 102 0.09 -1.16 8.42
CA GLY A 102 0.47 -0.35 7.24
C GLY A 102 1.96 -0.21 7.04
N LEU A 103 2.77 -1.14 7.58
CA LEU A 103 4.15 -1.38 7.14
C LEU A 103 4.16 -2.52 6.14
N SER A 104 4.81 -2.32 4.98
CA SER A 104 4.89 -3.36 3.95
C SER A 104 5.69 -4.57 4.45
N GLY A 105 5.24 -5.76 4.05
CA GLY A 105 6.01 -6.99 4.26
C GLY A 105 7.21 -7.13 3.32
N ASP A 106 7.32 -6.26 2.30
CA ASP A 106 8.44 -6.18 1.36
C ASP A 106 9.37 -5.01 1.72
N PRO A 107 10.63 -5.26 2.10
CA PRO A 107 11.59 -4.22 2.44
C PRO A 107 11.89 -3.24 1.31
N ALA A 108 11.80 -3.68 0.04
CA ALA A 108 12.01 -2.79 -1.10
C ALA A 108 10.90 -1.75 -1.24
N ILE A 109 9.65 -2.14 -0.95
CA ILE A 109 8.51 -1.22 -0.87
C ILE A 109 8.66 -0.31 0.36
N SER A 110 8.93 -0.87 1.54
CA SER A 110 9.13 -0.09 2.78
C SER A 110 10.17 1.01 2.62
N ALA A 111 11.33 0.72 2.02
CA ALA A 111 12.39 1.69 1.76
C ALA A 111 11.93 2.87 0.87
N ARG A 112 10.99 2.64 -0.07
CA ARG A 112 10.45 3.70 -0.94
C ARG A 112 9.40 4.56 -0.21
N TRP A 113 8.60 3.93 0.65
CA TRP A 113 7.49 4.61 1.33
C TRP A 113 7.91 5.31 2.63
N HIS A 114 9.03 4.93 3.24
CA HIS A 114 9.56 5.56 4.45
C HIS A 114 9.73 7.08 4.32
N LEU A 115 10.13 7.58 3.14
CA LEU A 115 10.31 9.00 2.85
C LEU A 115 9.14 9.65 2.09
N ALA A 116 8.09 8.87 1.76
CA ALA A 116 6.97 9.35 0.97
C ALA A 116 5.89 10.00 1.84
N SER A 117 6.27 10.98 2.66
CA SER A 117 5.34 11.69 3.54
C SER A 117 4.32 12.55 2.78
N ILE A 118 3.19 12.81 3.44
CA ILE A 118 2.18 13.79 3.02
C ILE A 118 2.01 14.86 4.08
N PRO A 119 1.64 16.11 3.68
CA PRO A 119 1.28 17.16 4.62
C PRO A 119 0.13 16.75 5.54
N ASP A 120 0.09 17.30 6.73
CA ASP A 120 -1.00 17.04 7.66
C ASP A 120 -2.31 17.68 7.19
N ASP A 121 -3.41 16.94 7.34
CA ASP A 121 -4.75 17.49 7.21
C ASP A 121 -5.18 18.11 8.56
N PRO A 122 -6.00 19.16 8.56
CA PRO A 122 -6.61 19.67 9.78
C PRO A 122 -7.46 18.61 10.47
N VAL A 123 -7.45 18.58 11.80
CA VAL A 123 -8.32 17.69 12.58
C VAL A 123 -9.76 18.22 12.51
N GLN A 124 -10.62 17.55 11.77
CA GLN A 124 -12.04 17.90 11.62
C GLN A 124 -12.98 16.93 12.32
N GLN A 125 -12.49 15.75 12.71
CA GLN A 125 -13.23 14.72 13.39
C GLN A 125 -12.50 14.25 14.63
N HIS A 126 -13.23 13.73 15.60
CA HIS A 126 -12.65 13.20 16.83
C HIS A 126 -12.14 11.78 16.65
N ASN A 127 -11.04 11.46 17.33
CA ASN A 127 -10.50 10.10 17.42
C ASN A 127 -11.37 9.23 18.35
N THR A 128 -12.63 9.01 17.96
CA THR A 128 -13.57 8.14 18.68
C THR A 128 -13.40 6.68 18.26
N ARG A 129 -13.98 5.77 19.06
CA ARG A 129 -13.95 4.33 18.76
C ARG A 129 -14.38 4.04 17.31
N GLY A 130 -13.56 3.24 16.65
CA GLY A 130 -13.75 2.79 15.26
C GLY A 130 -13.24 3.75 14.21
N THR A 131 -12.83 4.98 14.54
CA THR A 131 -12.20 5.88 13.54
C THR A 131 -10.83 5.38 13.14
N ILE A 132 -10.47 5.62 11.86
CA ILE A 132 -9.18 5.28 11.28
C ILE A 132 -8.40 6.56 10.96
N THR A 133 -7.11 6.54 11.31
CA THR A 133 -6.25 7.72 11.29
C THR A 133 -4.83 7.31 10.86
N PHE A 134 -4.09 8.21 10.19
CA PHE A 134 -2.66 7.98 9.93
C PHE A 134 -1.84 8.15 11.20
N ALA A 135 -0.92 7.23 11.43
CA ALA A 135 0.16 7.42 12.40
C ALA A 135 1.15 8.47 11.90
N THR A 136 1.77 9.19 12.83
CA THR A 136 2.78 10.22 12.56
C THR A 136 3.90 10.16 13.60
N ALA A 137 5.11 10.55 13.21
CA ALA A 137 6.27 10.76 14.10
C ALA A 137 6.55 12.26 14.34
N GLY A 138 5.58 13.12 14.04
CA GLY A 138 5.63 14.57 14.14
C GLY A 138 4.95 15.24 12.94
N PRO A 139 4.96 16.56 12.84
CA PRO A 139 4.28 17.29 11.77
C PRO A 139 4.76 16.87 10.37
N ASN A 140 3.79 16.62 9.46
CA ASN A 140 4.02 16.29 8.05
C ASN A 140 4.86 15.01 7.83
N THR A 141 4.73 14.01 8.70
CA THR A 141 5.46 12.73 8.60
C THR A 141 4.56 11.53 8.33
N ARG A 142 3.28 11.73 8.01
CA ARG A 142 2.36 10.67 7.64
C ARG A 142 2.81 10.00 6.34
N THR A 143 2.95 8.67 6.33
CA THR A 143 3.36 7.89 5.15
C THR A 143 2.31 6.85 4.77
N THR A 144 2.36 5.66 5.39
CA THR A 144 1.48 4.51 5.08
C THR A 144 0.88 3.87 6.32
N GLN A 145 1.43 4.15 7.51
CA GLN A 145 0.97 3.54 8.74
C GLN A 145 -0.36 4.13 9.21
N LEU A 146 -1.26 3.27 9.63
CA LEU A 146 -2.62 3.58 10.03
C LEU A 146 -2.92 2.95 11.39
N PHE A 147 -3.84 3.55 12.13
CA PHE A 147 -4.43 2.90 13.29
C PHE A 147 -5.95 3.04 13.30
N ILE A 148 -6.62 2.07 13.93
CA ILE A 148 -8.05 2.12 14.26
C ILE A 148 -8.16 2.27 15.77
N ASN A 149 -9.02 3.19 16.22
CA ASN A 149 -9.24 3.47 17.63
C ASN A 149 -10.14 2.37 18.26
N PHE A 150 -9.66 1.73 19.34
CA PHE A 150 -10.48 0.80 20.14
C PHE A 150 -11.42 1.52 21.12
N ALA A 151 -11.09 2.75 21.48
CA ALA A 151 -11.85 3.60 22.41
C ALA A 151 -11.89 5.05 21.91
N ASP A 152 -12.54 5.91 22.67
CA ASP A 152 -12.53 7.35 22.43
C ASP A 152 -11.20 7.93 22.94
N ASN A 153 -10.29 8.21 22.03
CA ASN A 153 -8.94 8.72 22.28
C ASN A 153 -8.85 10.22 21.95
N LEU A 154 -9.72 11.05 22.56
CA LEU A 154 -9.89 12.47 22.23
C LEU A 154 -8.64 13.30 22.41
N ASN A 155 -7.69 12.86 23.24
CA ASN A 155 -6.39 13.50 23.40
C ASN A 155 -5.56 13.52 22.10
N LEU A 156 -5.81 12.58 21.18
CA LEU A 156 -5.13 12.53 19.89
C LEU A 156 -5.51 13.70 18.97
N ASP A 157 -6.69 14.28 19.15
CA ASP A 157 -7.15 15.41 18.35
C ASP A 157 -6.22 16.63 18.53
N GLY A 158 -5.88 16.94 19.77
CA GLY A 158 -4.93 18.03 20.09
C GLY A 158 -3.49 17.75 19.65
N MET A 159 -3.17 16.51 19.31
CA MET A 159 -1.86 16.09 18.80
C MET A 159 -1.77 16.08 17.26
N GLY A 160 -2.86 16.47 16.56
CA GLY A 160 -2.89 16.57 15.12
C GLY A 160 -3.23 15.27 14.37
N PHE A 161 -3.71 14.25 15.06
CA PHE A 161 -4.18 13.01 14.42
C PHE A 161 -5.56 13.24 13.79
N SER A 162 -5.63 13.25 12.45
CA SER A 162 -6.83 13.60 11.67
C SER A 162 -7.52 12.33 11.15
N PRO A 163 -8.67 11.90 11.73
CA PRO A 163 -9.43 10.79 11.19
C PRO A 163 -9.94 11.08 9.77
N PHE A 164 -9.89 10.09 8.88
CA PHE A 164 -10.37 10.19 7.52
C PHE A 164 -11.53 9.22 7.21
N GLY A 165 -11.84 8.31 8.13
CA GLY A 165 -12.90 7.32 7.97
C GLY A 165 -13.23 6.61 9.28
N LYS A 166 -14.15 5.66 9.21
CA LYS A 166 -14.61 4.87 10.35
C LYS A 166 -14.97 3.45 9.94
N VAL A 167 -14.74 2.48 10.81
CA VAL A 167 -15.25 1.12 10.67
C VAL A 167 -16.77 1.15 10.78
N VAL A 168 -17.45 0.76 9.71
CA VAL A 168 -18.93 0.74 9.61
C VAL A 168 -19.50 -0.68 9.72
N ASP A 169 -18.66 -1.68 9.49
CA ASP A 169 -19.01 -3.09 9.65
C ASP A 169 -17.81 -3.87 10.16
N GLY A 170 -18.05 -4.87 11.01
CA GLY A 170 -17.00 -5.77 11.52
C GLY A 170 -16.14 -5.19 12.64
N MET A 171 -16.57 -4.17 13.40
CA MET A 171 -15.77 -3.65 14.53
C MET A 171 -15.46 -4.74 15.57
N GLY A 172 -16.36 -5.71 15.78
CA GLY A 172 -16.10 -6.87 16.62
C GLY A 172 -14.99 -7.80 16.09
N VAL A 173 -14.67 -7.77 14.78
CA VAL A 173 -13.48 -8.44 14.22
C VAL A 173 -12.24 -7.67 14.60
N VAL A 174 -12.26 -6.34 14.47
CA VAL A 174 -11.14 -5.47 14.88
C VAL A 174 -10.79 -5.67 16.36
N ASP A 175 -11.78 -5.81 17.23
CA ASP A 175 -11.59 -6.08 18.68
C ASP A 175 -10.91 -7.42 18.96
N ARG A 176 -11.03 -8.41 18.07
CA ARG A 176 -10.43 -9.75 18.25
C ARG A 176 -9.04 -9.88 17.66
N ILE A 177 -8.51 -8.85 17.00
CA ILE A 177 -7.14 -8.87 16.47
C ILE A 177 -6.17 -9.18 17.62
N TYR A 178 -5.26 -10.12 17.36
CA TYR A 178 -4.38 -10.65 18.38
C TYR A 178 -3.47 -9.58 19.02
N SER A 179 -3.66 -9.36 20.32
CA SER A 179 -2.97 -8.32 21.10
C SER A 179 -1.80 -8.85 21.97
N GLY A 180 -1.56 -10.15 22.00
CA GLY A 180 -0.61 -10.76 22.94
C GLY A 180 0.85 -10.35 22.76
N TYR A 181 1.19 -9.66 21.67
CA TYR A 181 2.52 -9.08 21.47
C TYR A 181 2.58 -7.58 21.85
N GLY A 182 1.44 -6.88 21.95
CA GLY A 182 1.39 -5.47 22.31
C GLY A 182 2.20 -4.59 21.36
N GLU A 183 3.23 -3.94 21.87
CA GLU A 183 4.12 -3.03 21.15
C GLU A 183 5.52 -3.61 20.89
N ARG A 184 5.73 -4.91 21.11
CA ARG A 184 7.05 -5.57 21.00
C ARG A 184 7.62 -5.65 19.58
N PRO A 185 6.82 -5.77 18.48
CA PRO A 185 7.38 -5.74 17.14
C PRO A 185 8.10 -4.42 16.86
N ASP A 186 9.37 -4.50 16.51
CA ASP A 186 10.21 -3.35 16.18
C ASP A 186 9.92 -2.88 14.74
N GLN A 187 9.51 -1.63 14.58
CA GLN A 187 9.09 -1.09 13.28
C GLN A 187 10.26 -0.97 12.29
N GLY A 188 11.46 -0.63 12.76
CA GLY A 188 12.65 -0.57 11.91
C GLY A 188 13.05 -1.95 11.39
N LEU A 189 12.90 -3.00 12.22
CA LEU A 189 13.12 -4.38 11.77
C LEU A 189 12.02 -4.86 10.82
N ILE A 190 10.76 -4.38 10.96
CA ILE A 190 9.71 -4.65 9.98
C ILE A 190 10.06 -4.02 8.64
N GLU A 191 10.46 -2.74 8.63
CA GLU A 191 10.87 -2.05 7.40
C GLU A 191 12.08 -2.70 6.72
N GLY A 192 13.07 -3.11 7.49
CA GLY A 192 14.32 -3.66 6.96
C GLY A 192 14.30 -5.15 6.63
N ARG A 193 13.42 -5.95 7.28
CA ARG A 193 13.38 -7.42 7.14
C ARG A 193 12.00 -7.95 6.73
N GLY A 194 10.96 -7.12 6.76
CA GLY A 194 9.62 -7.40 6.30
C GLY A 194 8.96 -8.61 6.97
N THR A 195 8.19 -9.34 6.16
CA THR A 195 7.43 -10.52 6.61
C THR A 195 8.31 -11.59 7.26
N ALA A 196 9.56 -11.76 6.84
CA ALA A 196 10.46 -12.77 7.39
C ALA A 196 10.73 -12.54 8.89
N TYR A 197 10.95 -11.29 9.30
CA TYR A 197 11.10 -10.93 10.71
C TYR A 197 9.84 -11.23 11.52
N LEU A 198 8.68 -10.78 11.02
CA LEU A 198 7.41 -10.98 11.71
C LEU A 198 7.00 -12.45 11.80
N ALA A 199 7.24 -13.24 10.74
CA ALA A 199 6.94 -14.67 10.74
C ALA A 199 7.80 -15.43 11.75
N ALA A 200 9.07 -15.07 11.89
CA ALA A 200 10.00 -15.74 12.81
C ALA A 200 9.76 -15.36 14.27
N GLN A 201 9.52 -14.09 14.57
CA GLN A 201 9.47 -13.57 15.94
C GLN A 201 8.05 -13.39 16.48
N PHE A 202 7.08 -13.17 15.61
CA PHE A 202 5.70 -12.82 15.96
C PHE A 202 4.66 -13.60 15.13
N PRO A 203 4.72 -14.95 15.10
CA PRO A 203 3.92 -15.77 14.19
C PRO A 203 2.40 -15.68 14.42
N LYS A 204 1.94 -15.21 15.58
CA LYS A 204 0.51 -15.09 15.91
C LYS A 204 -0.11 -13.75 15.50
N LEU A 205 0.66 -12.82 14.91
CA LEU A 205 0.10 -11.56 14.44
C LEU A 205 -0.94 -11.81 13.34
N ASP A 206 -2.10 -11.22 13.47
CA ASP A 206 -3.11 -11.24 12.42
C ASP A 206 -2.61 -10.51 11.18
N THR A 207 -3.04 -11.03 10.02
CA THR A 207 -2.60 -10.59 8.69
C THR A 207 -3.79 -10.06 7.92
N ILE A 208 -3.59 -8.99 7.16
CA ILE A 208 -4.52 -8.53 6.14
C ILE A 208 -4.25 -9.39 4.88
N ALA A 209 -5.16 -10.30 4.56
CA ALA A 209 -5.06 -11.11 3.35
C ALA A 209 -5.26 -10.25 2.11
N LYS A 210 -6.25 -9.34 2.17
CA LYS A 210 -6.57 -8.43 1.06
C LYS A 210 -7.32 -7.19 1.56
N ALA A 211 -7.04 -6.05 0.90
CA ALA A 211 -7.83 -4.83 1.05
C ALA A 211 -8.35 -4.38 -0.33
N THR A 212 -9.65 -4.08 -0.44
CA THR A 212 -10.29 -3.71 -1.72
C THR A 212 -11.24 -2.55 -1.55
N ILE A 213 -11.29 -1.67 -2.56
CA ILE A 213 -12.37 -0.67 -2.66
C ILE A 213 -13.65 -1.38 -3.09
N VAL A 214 -14.72 -1.16 -2.36
CA VAL A 214 -16.05 -1.74 -2.63
C VAL A 214 -17.09 -0.61 -2.77
N PRO A 215 -18.20 -0.88 -3.48
CA PRO A 215 -19.28 0.10 -3.66
C PRO A 215 -19.87 0.63 -2.37
#